data_0d357604f9f1fa746a0106221e3fe1f4
#
_entry.id   0d357604f9f1fa746a0106221e3fe1f4
#
_cell.length_a   1.000
_cell.length_b   1.000
_cell.length_c   1.000
_cell.angle_alpha   90.00
_cell.angle_beta   90.00
_cell.angle_gamma   90.00
#
_symmetry.space_group_name_H-M   'P 1'
#
loop_
_entity.id
_entity.type
_entity.pdbx_description
1 polymer ?
#
loop_
_entity_poly.entity_id
_entity_poly.type
_entity_poly.pdbx_seq_one_letter_code
_entity_poly.pdbx_strand_id
1 'polypeptide(L)'
;IKVDVLFSEETVWLTIDQMASLFGKSRSTINEHILNAYNEGELDEDKTKRKIGISDFSTKPTNYYNLDVIISVGYRVKSLQGTQFRIWATGILKEYMRKRLCSG
;
A
#
# COMPACT_ATOMS: atom_id res chain seq x y z
N ILE A 1 -2.37 9.91 -11.91
CA ILE A 1 -2.23 8.49 -12.23
C ILE A 1 -3.46 7.74 -11.82
N LYS A 2 -3.96 6.97 -12.74
CA LYS A 2 -5.14 6.18 -12.47
C LYS A 2 -4.72 4.74 -12.19
N VAL A 3 -5.07 4.24 -11.03
CA VAL A 3 -4.70 2.89 -10.61
C VAL A 3 -5.98 2.13 -10.29
N ASP A 4 -6.14 0.97 -10.91
CA ASP A 4 -7.27 0.11 -10.59
C ASP A 4 -7.01 -0.52 -9.23
N VAL A 5 -8.00 -0.44 -8.36
CA VAL A 5 -7.87 -0.97 -7.00
C VAL A 5 -8.92 -2.03 -6.75
N LEU A 6 -8.57 -2.97 -5.89
CA LEU A 6 -9.49 -4.00 -5.42
C LEU A 6 -9.92 -3.65 -4.01
N PHE A 7 -11.23 -3.49 -3.82
CA PHE A 7 -11.79 -3.22 -2.49
C PHE A 7 -12.38 -4.51 -1.93
N SER A 8 -11.99 -4.86 -0.72
CA SER A 8 -12.47 -6.06 -0.04
C SER A 8 -12.26 -5.89 1.46
N GLU A 9 -13.25 -6.29 2.25
CA GLU A 9 -13.13 -6.30 3.71
C GLU A 9 -12.76 -4.92 4.28
N GLU A 10 -13.33 -3.87 3.68
CA GLU A 10 -13.11 -2.49 4.10
C GLU A 10 -11.66 -2.02 3.95
N THR A 11 -10.91 -2.66 3.07
CA THR A 11 -9.55 -2.23 2.78
C THR A 11 -9.30 -2.24 1.27
N VAL A 12 -8.17 -1.73 0.90
CA VAL A 12 -7.73 -1.64 -0.51
C VAL A 12 -6.61 -2.65 -0.71
N TRP A 13 -6.64 -3.33 -1.83
CA TRP A 13 -5.61 -4.31 -2.19
C TRP A 13 -4.95 -3.90 -3.50
N LEU A 14 -3.64 -3.81 -3.52
CA LEU A 14 -2.87 -3.48 -4.72
C LEU A 14 -1.79 -4.53 -4.97
N THR A 15 -1.45 -4.70 -6.25
CA THR A 15 -0.32 -5.52 -6.65
C THR A 15 0.97 -4.69 -6.57
N ILE A 16 2.12 -5.37 -6.68
CA ILE A 16 3.40 -4.67 -6.74
C ILE A 16 3.45 -3.75 -7.97
N ASP A 17 2.91 -4.19 -9.11
CA ASP A 17 2.88 -3.35 -10.32
C ASP A 17 2.10 -2.07 -10.10
N GLN A 18 0.95 -2.19 -9.42
CA GLN A 18 0.12 -1.03 -9.14
C GLN A 18 0.82 -0.07 -8.19
N MET A 19 1.49 -0.59 -7.17
CA MET A 19 2.25 0.25 -6.25
C MET A 19 3.45 0.90 -6.94
N ALA A 20 4.10 0.18 -7.87
CA ALA A 20 5.19 0.75 -8.65
C ALA A 20 4.72 1.95 -9.45
N SER A 21 3.55 1.84 -10.08
CA SER A 21 2.96 2.96 -10.81
C SER A 21 2.57 4.10 -9.89
N LEU A 22 1.96 3.76 -8.75
CA LEU A 22 1.48 4.77 -7.81
C LEU A 22 2.62 5.61 -7.24
N PHE A 23 3.72 4.97 -6.89
CA PHE A 23 4.84 5.64 -6.23
C PHE A 23 5.98 6.01 -7.18
N GLY A 24 5.86 5.67 -8.46
CA GLY A 24 6.89 6.03 -9.45
C GLY A 24 8.21 5.32 -9.21
N LYS A 25 8.17 4.05 -8.83
CA LYS A 25 9.36 3.24 -8.58
C LYS A 25 9.28 1.92 -9.31
N SER A 26 10.42 1.24 -9.44
CA SER A 26 10.47 -0.06 -10.09
C SER A 26 9.84 -1.13 -9.20
N ARG A 27 9.42 -2.24 -9.82
CA ARG A 27 8.88 -3.37 -9.10
C ARG A 27 9.86 -3.90 -8.05
N SER A 28 11.15 -3.96 -8.41
CA SER A 28 12.16 -4.50 -7.50
C SER A 28 12.31 -3.62 -6.26
N THR A 29 12.23 -2.30 -6.42
CA THR A 29 12.30 -1.38 -5.29
C THR A 29 11.08 -1.56 -4.37
N ILE A 30 9.90 -1.64 -4.95
CA ILE A 30 8.68 -1.86 -4.16
C ILE A 30 8.76 -3.19 -3.40
N ASN A 31 9.17 -4.25 -4.10
CA ASN A 31 9.31 -5.56 -3.48
C ASN A 31 10.29 -5.53 -2.32
N GLU A 32 11.41 -4.83 -2.48
CA GLU A 32 12.40 -4.70 -1.42
C GLU A 32 11.82 -4.01 -0.18
N HIS A 33 11.07 -2.94 -0.39
CA HIS A 33 10.42 -2.24 0.74
C HIS A 33 9.43 -3.14 1.46
N ILE A 34 8.66 -3.93 0.72
CA ILE A 34 7.68 -4.86 1.30
C ILE A 34 8.41 -5.93 2.13
N LEU A 35 9.45 -6.53 1.55
CA LEU A 35 10.21 -7.56 2.26
C LEU A 35 10.85 -7.01 3.52
N ASN A 36 11.38 -5.79 3.46
CA ASN A 36 11.98 -5.17 4.62
C ASN A 36 10.94 -4.91 5.72
N ALA A 37 9.74 -4.48 5.35
CA ALA A 37 8.67 -4.27 6.33
C ALA A 37 8.31 -5.58 7.04
N TYR A 38 8.24 -6.68 6.32
CA TYR A 38 7.96 -7.98 6.92
C TYR A 38 9.12 -8.46 7.78
N ASN A 39 10.35 -8.31 7.29
CA ASN A 39 11.54 -8.75 8.02
C ASN A 39 11.77 -7.97 9.31
N GLU A 40 11.37 -6.70 9.32
CA GLU A 40 11.49 -5.86 10.51
C GLU A 40 10.38 -6.08 11.51
N GLY A 41 9.40 -6.90 11.17
CA GLY A 41 8.27 -7.16 12.03
C GLY A 41 7.23 -6.03 12.05
N GLU A 42 7.34 -5.08 11.15
CA GLU A 42 6.39 -3.98 11.09
C GLU A 42 5.01 -4.47 10.68
N LEU A 43 4.95 -5.44 9.76
CA LEU A 43 3.72 -5.98 9.21
C LEU A 43 3.71 -7.50 9.29
N ASP A 44 2.51 -8.07 9.41
CA ASP A 44 2.31 -9.51 9.40
C ASP A 44 1.93 -9.93 7.98
N GLU A 45 2.79 -10.73 7.35
CA GLU A 45 2.56 -11.14 5.95
C GLU A 45 1.25 -11.88 5.78
N ASP A 46 0.87 -12.73 6.72
CA ASP A 46 -0.35 -13.52 6.61
C ASP A 46 -1.61 -12.65 6.60
N LYS A 47 -1.56 -11.52 7.28
CA LYS A 47 -2.71 -10.62 7.39
C LYS A 47 -2.76 -9.55 6.31
N THR A 48 -1.63 -9.27 5.65
CA THR A 48 -1.52 -8.13 4.75
C THR A 48 -1.31 -8.51 3.30
N LYS A 49 -1.14 -9.80 3.03
CA LYS A 49 -0.88 -10.30 1.69
C LYS A 49 -1.90 -11.38 1.35
N ARG A 50 -2.37 -11.39 0.12
CA ARG A 50 -3.35 -12.38 -0.34
C ARG A 50 -3.04 -12.76 -1.77
N LYS A 51 -3.10 -14.05 -2.07
CA LYS A 51 -2.97 -14.54 -3.44
C LYS A 51 -4.37 -14.67 -4.04
N ILE A 52 -4.59 -14.02 -5.15
CA ILE A 52 -5.87 -14.09 -5.83
C ILE A 52 -5.64 -14.63 -7.23
N GLY A 53 -6.21 -15.80 -7.51
CA GLY A 53 -6.24 -16.36 -8.84
C GLY A 53 -7.53 -15.96 -9.50
N ILE A 54 -7.47 -15.46 -10.73
CA ILE A 54 -8.58 -14.73 -11.30
C ILE A 54 -9.42 -15.51 -12.27
N SER A 55 -8.90 -16.56 -12.89
CA SER A 55 -9.71 -17.30 -13.86
C SER A 55 -9.19 -18.70 -14.05
N ASP A 56 -10.04 -19.54 -14.64
CA ASP A 56 -9.68 -20.90 -14.98
C ASP A 56 -8.52 -21.00 -15.96
N PHE A 57 -8.23 -19.90 -16.64
CA PHE A 57 -7.12 -19.85 -17.58
C PHE A 57 -5.89 -19.20 -17.01
N SER A 58 -5.99 -18.64 -15.81
CA SER A 58 -4.85 -18.02 -15.16
C SER A 58 -3.94 -19.10 -14.62
N THR A 59 -2.69 -19.06 -15.01
CA THR A 59 -1.71 -20.04 -14.58
C THR A 59 -1.01 -19.62 -13.29
N LYS A 60 -1.11 -18.35 -12.89
CA LYS A 60 -0.40 -17.86 -11.72
C LYS A 60 -1.27 -16.93 -10.88
N PRO A 61 -1.49 -17.28 -9.61
CA PRO A 61 -2.14 -16.35 -8.70
C PRO A 61 -1.27 -15.10 -8.55
N THR A 62 -1.93 -13.96 -8.43
CA THR A 62 -1.24 -12.69 -8.23
C THR A 62 -1.29 -12.33 -6.76
N ASN A 63 -0.18 -11.85 -6.23
CA ASN A 63 -0.12 -11.37 -4.86
C ASN A 63 -0.70 -9.96 -4.77
N TYR A 64 -1.63 -9.77 -3.85
CA TYR A 64 -2.18 -8.47 -3.52
C TYR A 64 -1.79 -8.11 -2.11
N TYR A 65 -1.60 -6.84 -1.87
CA TYR A 65 -1.17 -6.30 -0.58
C TYR A 65 -2.17 -5.26 -0.11
N ASN A 66 -2.47 -5.27 1.18
CA ASN A 66 -3.52 -4.40 1.70
C ASN A 66 -3.03 -2.98 1.99
N LEU A 67 -3.93 -2.15 2.52
CA LEU A 67 -3.64 -0.75 2.78
C LEU A 67 -2.46 -0.56 3.74
N ASP A 68 -2.30 -1.44 4.72
CA ASP A 68 -1.18 -1.33 5.67
C ASP A 68 0.16 -1.41 4.95
N VAL A 69 0.27 -2.32 3.97
CA VAL A 69 1.49 -2.44 3.17
C VAL A 69 1.66 -1.20 2.29
N ILE A 70 0.59 -0.73 1.68
CA ILE A 70 0.64 0.44 0.80
C ILE A 70 1.15 1.65 1.57
N ILE A 71 0.65 1.86 2.78
CA ILE A 71 1.07 2.97 3.63
C ILE A 71 2.56 2.82 4.00
N SER A 72 2.97 1.62 4.41
CA SER A 72 4.37 1.37 4.77
C SER A 72 5.30 1.68 3.58
N VAL A 73 4.94 1.20 2.39
CA VAL A 73 5.72 1.48 1.18
C VAL A 73 5.76 2.97 0.89
N GLY A 74 4.62 3.65 1.02
CA GLY A 74 4.55 5.09 0.77
C GLY A 74 5.48 5.90 1.67
N TYR A 75 5.70 5.44 2.89
CA TYR A 75 6.61 6.11 3.81
C TYR A 75 8.07 5.73 3.61
N ARG A 76 8.33 4.69 2.82
CA ARG A 76 9.70 4.23 2.57
C ARG A 76 10.28 4.72 1.25
N VAL A 77 9.43 4.94 0.25
CA VAL A 77 9.92 5.27 -1.11
C VAL A 77 10.48 6.69 -1.17
N LYS A 78 11.56 6.83 -1.91
CA LYS A 78 12.18 8.14 -2.16
C LYS A 78 11.84 8.56 -3.58
N SER A 79 10.71 9.23 -3.73
CA SER A 79 10.24 9.72 -5.03
C SER A 79 9.35 10.92 -4.78
N LEU A 80 9.08 11.67 -5.84
CA LEU A 80 8.15 12.79 -5.76
C LEU A 80 6.76 12.29 -5.35
N GLN A 81 6.32 11.19 -5.96
CA GLN A 81 5.02 10.61 -5.65
C GLN A 81 4.94 10.14 -4.20
N GLY A 82 6.04 9.56 -3.69
CA GLY A 82 6.11 9.17 -2.29
C GLY A 82 5.99 10.37 -1.35
N THR A 83 6.67 11.46 -1.71
CA THR A 83 6.57 12.70 -0.94
C THR A 83 5.14 13.24 -0.97
N GLN A 84 4.52 13.27 -2.14
CA GLN A 84 3.13 13.72 -2.27
C GLN A 84 2.18 12.84 -1.47
N PHE A 85 2.41 11.54 -1.47
CA PHE A 85 1.62 10.62 -0.67
C PHE A 85 1.73 10.95 0.83
N ARG A 86 2.95 11.18 1.31
CA ARG A 86 3.16 11.49 2.73
C ARG A 86 2.53 12.83 3.12
N ILE A 87 2.60 13.82 2.24
CA ILE A 87 1.97 15.12 2.51
C ILE A 87 0.46 14.95 2.60
N TRP A 88 -0.12 14.22 1.67
CA TRP A 88 -1.56 13.95 1.66
C TRP A 88 -1.99 13.20 2.92
N ALA A 89 -1.27 12.12 3.26
CA ALA A 89 -1.58 11.30 4.43
C ALA A 89 -1.46 12.12 5.72
N THR A 90 -0.42 12.95 5.81
CA THR A 90 -0.21 13.82 6.97
C THR A 90 -1.37 14.80 7.11
N GLY A 91 -1.85 15.35 5.99
CA GLY A 91 -3.00 16.25 6.01
C GLY A 91 -4.25 15.57 6.55
N ILE A 92 -4.52 14.34 6.11
CA ILE A 92 -5.65 13.56 6.61
C ILE A 92 -5.51 13.29 8.10
N LEU A 93 -4.32 12.90 8.53
CA LEU A 93 -4.08 12.61 9.94
C LEU A 93 -4.26 13.84 10.82
N LYS A 94 -3.75 14.98 10.38
CA LYS A 94 -3.93 16.24 11.10
C LYS A 94 -5.41 16.61 11.22
N GLU A 95 -6.16 16.43 10.17
CA GLU A 95 -7.59 16.71 10.16
C GLU A 95 -8.33 15.80 11.15
N TYR A 96 -7.99 14.52 11.13
CA TYR A 96 -8.57 13.53 12.03
C TYR A 96 -8.27 13.89 13.49
N MET A 97 -7.02 14.21 13.79
CA MET A 97 -6.60 14.56 15.15
C MET A 97 -7.29 15.84 15.63
N ARG A 98 -7.37 16.83 14.75
CA ARG A 98 -8.03 18.09 15.11
C ARG A 98 -9.49 17.86 15.47
N LYS A 99 -10.21 17.09 14.68
CA LYS A 99 -11.62 16.78 14.95
C LYS A 99 -11.78 16.01 16.26
N ARG A 100 -10.88 15.09 16.54
CA ARG A 100 -10.95 14.30 17.77
C ARG A 100 -10.63 15.10 19.01
N LEU A 101 -9.68 16.04 18.90
CA LEU A 101 -9.22 16.79 20.07
C LEU A 101 -10.04 18.04 20.33
N CYS A 102 -10.65 18.60 19.27
CA CYS A 102 -11.41 19.84 19.38
C CYS A 102 -12.91 19.64 19.51
N SER A 103 -13.41 18.45 19.27
CA SER A 103 -14.83 18.17 19.47
C SER A 103 -15.07 17.99 20.96
N GLY A 104 -15.47 19.05 21.56
CA GLY A 104 -15.71 19.08 23.00
C GLY A 104 -16.89 18.26 23.41
#